data_2d38596f8b4d06f5796dfbdba3b7c1dc
#
_entry.id   2d38596f8b4d06f5796dfbdba3b7c1dc
#
_cell.length_a   1.000
_cell.length_b   1.000
_cell.length_c   1.000
_cell.angle_alpha   90.00
_cell.angle_beta   90.00
_cell.angle_gamma   90.00
#
_symmetry.space_group_name_H-M   'P 1'
#
loop_
_entity.id
_entity.type
_entity.pdbx_description
1 polymer ?
#
loop_
_entity_poly.entity_id
_entity_poly.type
_entity_poly.pdbx_seq_one_letter_code
_entity_poly.pdbx_strand_id
1 'polypeptide(L)'
;MTAGQRKIAFVVCLTTMLLAVLDQNIVSAVTVPIVQDLDPAHGIDRVPWLISAFALAATAVLPLYGKLCDTLGARNVFLSAVAAFLLGSALCGAAQSMEQLIAFRAVQGIGGGGLMSVTMVVIAQLKAGAPTEGKDGGGKGGAGKGGGAGIGGLVAGTGMALGPLLGGVLADHADWRWVFYVNLPIGLAVLAAAAAVLKLPRHRGPRHRIDFLGAGLAAAFSTAVLLVTEWGGKEYAWGSPAVLGLIAASVLLLGLFLWRQATAAEPVLPLSLFRIPVLRISFALQALIGTALMGSMIYVIIYLQLVRDIAATDASLFLLPMAAGISLIGIVTARLTARGWSQKVFVVTGTAVSAAAMGILATLGTDTGLWVVGAALLLLGLGFGQLLGQLIQLTQESAPPRQLGVATTGIRFFQSLGGALGASLFGTVLARVYEAKGPGGSASRIAALSGEAHTQAIRAFVSSVDTVFACAAGAMVLALLLAVRLRVPRP
;
A
#
# COMPACT_ATOMS: atom_id res chain seq x y z
N MET A 1 28.86 9.64 -8.95
CA MET A 1 27.84 10.70 -9.17
C MET A 1 28.27 11.97 -8.50
N THR A 2 28.13 13.13 -9.17
CA THR A 2 28.35 14.47 -8.57
C THR A 2 27.23 14.78 -7.56
N ALA A 3 27.43 15.75 -6.67
CA ALA A 3 26.40 16.18 -5.72
C ALA A 3 25.10 16.64 -6.43
N GLY A 4 25.23 17.36 -7.56
CA GLY A 4 24.10 17.77 -8.39
C GLY A 4 23.33 16.59 -8.99
N GLN A 5 24.03 15.61 -9.55
CA GLN A 5 23.41 14.40 -10.09
C GLN A 5 22.66 13.61 -9.01
N ARG A 6 23.17 13.59 -7.78
CA ARG A 6 22.52 12.91 -6.66
C ARG A 6 21.23 13.62 -6.25
N LYS A 7 21.22 14.97 -6.21
CA LYS A 7 20.00 15.75 -5.97
C LYS A 7 18.93 15.47 -7.03
N ILE A 8 19.30 15.49 -8.31
CA ILE A 8 18.38 15.18 -9.42
C ILE A 8 17.85 13.75 -9.31
N ALA A 9 18.73 12.76 -9.06
CA ALA A 9 18.30 11.36 -8.86
C ALA A 9 17.29 11.22 -7.71
N PHE A 10 17.48 11.99 -6.64
CA PHE A 10 16.58 11.99 -5.51
C PHE A 10 15.21 12.61 -5.86
N VAL A 11 15.20 13.74 -6.58
CA VAL A 11 13.96 14.36 -7.09
C VAL A 11 13.23 13.41 -8.03
N VAL A 12 13.92 12.74 -8.95
CA VAL A 12 13.37 11.72 -9.83
C VAL A 12 12.67 10.60 -9.03
N CYS A 13 13.32 10.11 -7.98
CA CYS A 13 12.73 9.10 -7.10
C CYS A 13 11.46 9.61 -6.39
N LEU A 14 11.47 10.85 -5.90
CA LEU A 14 10.30 11.44 -5.24
C LEU A 14 9.13 11.62 -6.19
N THR A 15 9.41 12.16 -7.40
CA THR A 15 8.39 12.33 -8.43
C THR A 15 7.80 10.99 -8.85
N THR A 16 8.62 9.93 -8.96
CA THR A 16 8.14 8.58 -9.28
C THR A 16 7.23 8.02 -8.19
N MET A 17 7.60 8.19 -6.92
CA MET A 17 6.75 7.76 -5.80
C MET A 17 5.44 8.53 -5.76
N LEU A 18 5.49 9.85 -5.95
CA LEU A 18 4.30 10.69 -6.00
C LEU A 18 3.37 10.27 -7.15
N LEU A 19 3.93 10.04 -8.34
CA LEU A 19 3.19 9.56 -9.51
C LEU A 19 2.46 8.24 -9.22
N ALA A 20 3.13 7.29 -8.57
CA ALA A 20 2.53 6.01 -8.21
C ALA A 20 1.38 6.14 -7.20
N VAL A 21 1.50 7.04 -6.21
CA VAL A 21 0.46 7.26 -5.20
C VAL A 21 -0.70 8.05 -5.78
N LEU A 22 -0.42 9.05 -6.61
CA LEU A 22 -1.46 9.83 -7.32
C LEU A 22 -2.30 8.93 -8.21
N ASP A 23 -1.68 8.08 -9.04
CA ASP A 23 -2.39 7.18 -9.96
C ASP A 23 -3.36 6.24 -9.23
N GLN A 24 -2.96 5.72 -8.06
CA GLN A 24 -3.82 4.85 -7.26
C GLN A 24 -5.08 5.57 -6.73
N ASN A 25 -4.96 6.86 -6.38
CA ASN A 25 -6.04 7.61 -5.75
C ASN A 25 -6.89 8.40 -6.74
N ILE A 26 -6.32 8.82 -7.87
CA ILE A 26 -6.99 9.66 -8.87
C ILE A 26 -8.12 8.89 -9.59
N VAL A 27 -7.94 7.59 -9.84
CA VAL A 27 -8.91 6.74 -10.56
C VAL A 27 -10.23 6.60 -9.80
N SER A 28 -10.18 6.60 -8.45
CA SER A 28 -11.39 6.50 -7.63
C SER A 28 -12.32 7.71 -7.82
N ALA A 29 -11.77 8.88 -8.13
CA ALA A 29 -12.56 10.11 -8.33
C ALA A 29 -13.27 10.16 -9.70
N VAL A 30 -12.78 9.39 -10.70
CA VAL A 30 -13.34 9.41 -12.06
C VAL A 30 -14.16 8.15 -12.40
N THR A 31 -14.46 7.35 -11.40
CA THR A 31 -15.16 6.07 -11.59
C THR A 31 -16.51 6.22 -12.29
N VAL A 32 -17.31 7.22 -11.88
CA VAL A 32 -18.64 7.46 -12.46
C VAL A 32 -18.55 7.90 -13.93
N PRO A 33 -17.74 8.89 -14.32
CA PRO A 33 -17.51 9.22 -15.73
C PRO A 33 -17.05 8.04 -16.58
N ILE A 34 -16.15 7.18 -16.06
CA ILE A 34 -15.69 5.98 -16.77
C ILE A 34 -16.85 5.02 -17.07
N VAL A 35 -17.69 4.75 -16.05
CA VAL A 35 -18.85 3.87 -16.19
C VAL A 35 -19.83 4.41 -17.22
N GLN A 36 -20.14 5.71 -17.16
CA GLN A 36 -21.06 6.34 -18.08
C GLN A 36 -20.59 6.30 -19.53
N ASP A 37 -19.29 6.38 -19.79
CA ASP A 37 -18.71 6.38 -21.12
C ASP A 37 -18.52 4.96 -21.68
N LEU A 38 -18.01 4.02 -20.88
CA LEU A 38 -17.59 2.71 -21.36
C LEU A 38 -18.63 1.59 -21.24
N ASP A 39 -19.49 1.64 -20.20
CA ASP A 39 -20.52 0.62 -19.94
C ASP A 39 -21.63 1.15 -19.03
N PRO A 40 -22.55 1.99 -19.56
CA PRO A 40 -23.62 2.60 -18.76
C PRO A 40 -24.59 1.58 -18.15
N ALA A 41 -24.71 0.39 -18.74
CA ALA A 41 -25.69 -0.62 -18.32
C ALA A 41 -25.20 -1.49 -17.16
N HIS A 42 -23.93 -1.92 -17.18
CA HIS A 42 -23.38 -2.91 -16.25
C HIS A 42 -22.03 -2.50 -15.65
N GLY A 43 -21.51 -1.32 -16.00
CA GLY A 43 -20.17 -0.88 -15.61
C GLY A 43 -20.01 -0.71 -14.12
N ILE A 44 -21.09 -0.38 -13.38
CA ILE A 44 -21.05 -0.22 -11.91
C ILE A 44 -20.60 -1.52 -11.23
N ASP A 45 -21.07 -2.67 -11.70
CA ASP A 45 -20.70 -3.98 -11.14
C ASP A 45 -19.23 -4.34 -11.40
N ARG A 46 -18.60 -3.68 -12.40
CA ARG A 46 -17.21 -3.90 -12.80
C ARG A 46 -16.21 -2.92 -12.17
N VAL A 47 -16.69 -1.87 -11.50
CA VAL A 47 -15.85 -0.87 -10.83
C VAL A 47 -14.85 -1.49 -9.84
N PRO A 48 -15.22 -2.47 -9.00
CA PRO A 48 -14.25 -3.12 -8.11
C PRO A 48 -13.06 -3.70 -8.88
N TRP A 49 -13.30 -4.27 -10.06
CA TRP A 49 -12.25 -4.82 -10.91
C TRP A 49 -11.30 -3.78 -11.48
N LEU A 50 -11.77 -2.57 -11.73
CA LEU A 50 -10.94 -1.46 -12.20
C LEU A 50 -9.82 -1.13 -11.19
N ILE A 51 -10.14 -1.21 -9.89
CA ILE A 51 -9.19 -0.95 -8.81
C ILE A 51 -8.37 -2.22 -8.51
N SER A 52 -9.04 -3.36 -8.39
CA SER A 52 -8.44 -4.62 -7.97
C SER A 52 -7.47 -5.19 -8.99
N ALA A 53 -7.72 -5.05 -10.30
CA ALA A 53 -6.82 -5.54 -11.34
C ALA A 53 -5.43 -4.91 -11.25
N PHE A 54 -5.37 -3.60 -11.00
CA PHE A 54 -4.10 -2.91 -10.75
C PHE A 54 -3.42 -3.43 -9.47
N ALA A 55 -4.15 -3.51 -8.36
CA ALA A 55 -3.62 -3.93 -7.06
C ALA A 55 -3.14 -5.39 -7.09
N LEU A 56 -3.90 -6.27 -7.73
CA LEU A 56 -3.55 -7.69 -7.96
C LEU A 56 -2.22 -7.81 -8.71
N ALA A 57 -2.14 -7.19 -9.88
CA ALA A 57 -0.94 -7.24 -10.72
C ALA A 57 0.26 -6.60 -10.02
N ALA A 58 0.07 -5.44 -9.36
CA ALA A 58 1.12 -4.77 -8.62
C ALA A 58 1.67 -5.64 -7.47
N THR A 59 0.81 -6.29 -6.71
CA THR A 59 1.22 -7.16 -5.58
C THR A 59 1.90 -8.42 -6.07
N ALA A 60 1.39 -9.05 -7.12
CA ALA A 60 1.91 -10.29 -7.68
C ALA A 60 3.37 -10.17 -8.16
N VAL A 61 3.76 -9.00 -8.68
CA VAL A 61 5.12 -8.79 -9.23
C VAL A 61 6.13 -8.31 -8.18
N LEU A 62 5.71 -7.92 -6.98
CA LEU A 62 6.62 -7.38 -5.95
C LEU A 62 7.81 -8.29 -5.63
N PRO A 63 7.63 -9.61 -5.39
CA PRO A 63 8.76 -10.49 -5.11
C PRO A 63 9.73 -10.57 -6.29
N LEU A 64 9.20 -10.56 -7.52
CA LEU A 64 10.01 -10.59 -8.74
C LEU A 64 10.86 -9.32 -8.88
N TYR A 65 10.30 -8.13 -8.63
CA TYR A 65 11.04 -6.87 -8.68
C TYR A 65 12.21 -6.84 -7.69
N GLY A 66 12.03 -7.39 -6.50
CA GLY A 66 13.11 -7.51 -5.53
C GLY A 66 14.29 -8.30 -6.08
N LYS A 67 14.02 -9.50 -6.60
CA LYS A 67 15.05 -10.37 -7.20
C LYS A 67 15.68 -9.72 -8.44
N LEU A 68 14.88 -9.09 -9.30
CA LEU A 68 15.38 -8.38 -10.47
C LEU A 68 16.33 -7.23 -10.07
N CYS A 69 16.02 -6.45 -9.03
CA CYS A 69 16.90 -5.42 -8.51
C CYS A 69 18.27 -5.97 -8.07
N ASP A 70 18.26 -7.13 -7.40
CA ASP A 70 19.47 -7.75 -6.89
C ASP A 70 20.28 -8.43 -8.01
N THR A 71 19.65 -8.82 -9.13
CA THR A 71 20.33 -9.52 -10.24
C THR A 71 20.69 -8.64 -11.42
N LEU A 72 19.76 -7.80 -11.88
CA LEU A 72 19.93 -6.91 -13.07
C LEU A 72 20.38 -5.50 -12.70
N GLY A 73 20.35 -5.19 -11.39
CA GLY A 73 20.64 -3.87 -10.84
C GLY A 73 19.43 -2.94 -10.83
N ALA A 74 19.28 -2.21 -9.73
CA ALA A 74 18.10 -1.39 -9.45
C ALA A 74 17.82 -0.32 -10.52
N ARG A 75 18.86 0.23 -11.21
CA ARG A 75 18.68 1.20 -12.29
C ARG A 75 17.89 0.63 -13.47
N ASN A 76 18.25 -0.54 -13.97
CA ASN A 76 17.60 -1.11 -15.15
C ASN A 76 16.16 -1.51 -14.82
N VAL A 77 15.97 -2.08 -13.65
CA VAL A 77 14.64 -2.47 -13.15
C VAL A 77 13.76 -1.25 -12.90
N PHE A 78 14.32 -0.16 -12.39
CA PHE A 78 13.60 1.13 -12.27
C PHE A 78 13.12 1.64 -13.62
N LEU A 79 14.02 1.70 -14.61
CA LEU A 79 13.67 2.18 -15.95
C LEU A 79 12.59 1.30 -16.61
N SER A 80 12.71 -0.03 -16.49
CA SER A 80 11.71 -0.96 -17.03
C SER A 80 10.35 -0.85 -16.32
N ALA A 81 10.33 -0.65 -14.99
CA ALA A 81 9.10 -0.46 -14.24
C ALA A 81 8.38 0.84 -14.63
N VAL A 82 9.12 1.96 -14.76
CA VAL A 82 8.56 3.22 -15.25
C VAL A 82 8.03 3.07 -16.68
N ALA A 83 8.77 2.44 -17.58
CA ALA A 83 8.33 2.21 -18.96
C ALA A 83 7.06 1.35 -19.03
N ALA A 84 6.99 0.27 -18.26
CA ALA A 84 5.81 -0.59 -18.18
C ALA A 84 4.59 0.16 -17.62
N PHE A 85 4.79 1.00 -16.60
CA PHE A 85 3.73 1.83 -16.03
C PHE A 85 3.19 2.84 -17.06
N LEU A 86 4.07 3.51 -17.80
CA LEU A 86 3.69 4.48 -18.84
C LEU A 86 2.95 3.82 -20.01
N LEU A 87 3.42 2.63 -20.42
CA LEU A 87 2.72 1.83 -21.44
C LEU A 87 1.31 1.48 -20.96
N GLY A 88 1.17 0.95 -19.75
CA GLY A 88 -0.13 0.66 -19.15
C GLY A 88 -1.02 1.89 -19.04
N SER A 89 -0.45 3.04 -18.66
CA SER A 89 -1.18 4.32 -18.57
C SER A 89 -1.69 4.78 -19.94
N ALA A 90 -0.85 4.71 -20.98
CA ALA A 90 -1.25 5.03 -22.35
C ALA A 90 -2.38 4.11 -22.86
N LEU A 91 -2.28 2.81 -22.56
CA LEU A 91 -3.32 1.83 -22.92
C LEU A 91 -4.63 2.11 -22.18
N CYS A 92 -4.57 2.44 -20.87
CA CYS A 92 -5.76 2.79 -20.07
C CYS A 92 -6.48 4.02 -20.67
N GLY A 93 -5.75 5.06 -21.05
CA GLY A 93 -6.33 6.23 -21.71
C GLY A 93 -6.92 5.95 -23.10
N ALA A 94 -6.43 4.90 -23.78
CA ALA A 94 -6.93 4.47 -25.10
C ALA A 94 -8.05 3.42 -25.02
N ALA A 95 -8.49 3.02 -23.83
CA ALA A 95 -9.51 1.97 -23.66
C ALA A 95 -10.86 2.40 -24.24
N GLN A 96 -11.53 1.44 -24.90
CA GLN A 96 -12.83 1.62 -25.57
C GLN A 96 -13.94 0.75 -24.95
N SER A 97 -13.59 -0.09 -23.97
CA SER A 97 -14.55 -0.86 -23.18
C SER A 97 -14.05 -1.04 -21.75
N MET A 98 -14.96 -1.37 -20.82
CA MET A 98 -14.61 -1.61 -19.43
C MET A 98 -13.65 -2.80 -19.27
N GLU A 99 -13.83 -3.88 -20.07
CA GLU A 99 -12.94 -5.05 -20.05
C GLU A 99 -11.52 -4.69 -20.49
N GLN A 100 -11.40 -3.88 -21.56
CA GLN A 100 -10.08 -3.40 -22.01
C GLN A 100 -9.42 -2.55 -20.93
N LEU A 101 -10.17 -1.63 -20.30
CA LEU A 101 -9.65 -0.79 -19.23
C LEU A 101 -9.17 -1.64 -18.04
N ILE A 102 -9.93 -2.63 -17.60
CA ILE A 102 -9.54 -3.57 -16.53
C ILE A 102 -8.25 -4.32 -16.91
N ALA A 103 -8.17 -4.86 -18.12
CA ALA A 103 -6.97 -5.56 -18.61
C ALA A 103 -5.75 -4.62 -18.67
N PHE A 104 -5.92 -3.39 -19.14
CA PHE A 104 -4.86 -2.40 -19.21
C PHE A 104 -4.45 -1.89 -17.82
N ARG A 105 -5.36 -1.83 -16.86
CA ARG A 105 -5.05 -1.58 -15.45
C ARG A 105 -4.17 -2.68 -14.84
N ALA A 106 -4.37 -3.95 -15.23
CA ALA A 106 -3.46 -5.02 -14.81
C ALA A 106 -2.05 -4.81 -15.39
N VAL A 107 -1.92 -4.42 -16.67
CA VAL A 107 -0.63 -4.08 -17.29
C VAL A 107 0.03 -2.90 -16.59
N GLN A 108 -0.73 -1.85 -16.31
CA GLN A 108 -0.26 -0.68 -15.55
C GLN A 108 0.18 -1.06 -14.14
N GLY A 109 -0.56 -1.97 -13.48
CA GLY A 109 -0.24 -2.51 -12.16
C GLY A 109 1.10 -3.24 -12.12
N ILE A 110 1.47 -3.96 -13.19
CA ILE A 110 2.82 -4.57 -13.29
C ILE A 110 3.89 -3.49 -13.13
N GLY A 111 3.80 -2.38 -13.88
CA GLY A 111 4.73 -1.25 -13.71
C GLY A 111 4.61 -0.58 -12.34
N GLY A 112 3.38 -0.31 -11.89
CA GLY A 112 3.05 0.37 -10.64
C GLY A 112 3.60 -0.30 -9.39
N GLY A 113 3.55 -1.65 -9.32
CA GLY A 113 4.17 -2.43 -8.24
C GLY A 113 5.67 -2.18 -8.12
N GLY A 114 6.35 -1.96 -9.26
CA GLY A 114 7.78 -1.59 -9.30
C GLY A 114 8.04 -0.14 -8.87
N LEU A 115 7.17 0.81 -9.23
CA LEU A 115 7.42 2.24 -9.01
C LEU A 115 7.74 2.58 -7.56
N MET A 116 6.93 2.11 -6.60
CA MET A 116 7.18 2.39 -5.18
C MET A 116 8.36 1.59 -4.63
N SER A 117 8.35 0.27 -4.88
CA SER A 117 9.30 -0.67 -4.25
C SER A 117 10.71 -0.49 -4.78
N VAL A 118 10.86 -0.45 -6.11
CA VAL A 118 12.17 -0.30 -6.77
C VAL A 118 12.75 1.10 -6.50
N THR A 119 11.90 2.14 -6.45
CA THR A 119 12.35 3.49 -6.08
C THR A 119 12.95 3.51 -4.68
N MET A 120 12.36 2.79 -3.72
CA MET A 120 12.92 2.68 -2.37
C MET A 120 14.29 1.96 -2.36
N VAL A 121 14.47 0.94 -3.21
CA VAL A 121 15.77 0.28 -3.39
C VAL A 121 16.80 1.25 -3.98
N VAL A 122 16.41 2.02 -5.01
CA VAL A 122 17.26 3.06 -5.63
C VAL A 122 17.68 4.11 -4.59
N ILE A 123 16.74 4.63 -3.79
CA ILE A 123 17.03 5.59 -2.72
C ILE A 123 18.00 4.99 -1.69
N ALA A 124 17.83 3.75 -1.29
CA ALA A 124 18.73 3.06 -0.36
C ALA A 124 20.15 2.96 -0.93
N GLN A 125 20.29 2.59 -2.21
CA GLN A 125 21.59 2.51 -2.88
C GLN A 125 22.25 3.90 -3.08
N LEU A 126 21.46 4.94 -3.38
CA LEU A 126 21.97 6.32 -3.48
C LEU A 126 22.55 6.82 -2.15
N LYS A 127 21.95 6.42 -1.02
CA LYS A 127 22.44 6.76 0.31
C LYS A 127 23.71 5.97 0.68
N ALA A 128 23.73 4.68 0.39
CA ALA A 128 24.91 3.83 0.65
C ALA A 128 26.15 4.27 -0.15
N GLY A 129 25.98 4.83 -1.34
CA GLY A 129 27.05 5.35 -2.19
C GLY A 129 27.43 6.80 -1.92
N ALA A 130 26.92 7.44 -0.85
CA ALA A 130 27.34 8.78 -0.47
C ALA A 130 28.76 8.74 0.12
N PRO A 131 29.72 9.62 -0.32
CA PRO A 131 30.98 9.76 0.36
C PRO A 131 30.71 10.11 1.83
N THR A 132 31.33 9.40 2.75
CA THR A 132 31.49 9.87 4.12
C THR A 132 32.42 11.09 4.05
N GLU A 133 31.84 12.29 3.98
CA GLU A 133 32.62 13.51 4.16
C GLU A 133 33.39 13.41 5.49
N GLY A 134 34.67 13.57 5.38
CA GLY A 134 35.79 13.40 6.33
C GLY A 134 35.43 13.32 7.81
N LYS A 135 35.91 12.25 8.41
CA LYS A 135 36.01 12.07 9.86
C LYS A 135 37.12 12.91 10.51
N ASP A 136 37.37 14.11 9.99
CA ASP A 136 38.29 15.06 10.62
C ASP A 136 37.61 16.40 10.84
N GLY A 137 37.03 16.51 12.00
CA GLY A 137 36.38 17.75 12.46
C GLY A 137 35.03 17.46 13.12
N GLY A 138 34.97 17.57 14.43
CA GLY A 138 33.83 17.29 15.31
C GLY A 138 32.50 17.99 15.01
N GLY A 139 31.97 17.80 13.81
CA GLY A 139 30.69 18.28 13.34
C GLY A 139 29.69 17.14 13.19
N LYS A 140 28.61 17.22 13.93
CA LYS A 140 27.47 16.28 13.97
C LYS A 140 26.88 16.05 12.55
N GLY A 141 27.42 15.09 11.79
CA GLY A 141 26.91 14.67 10.49
C GLY A 141 25.66 13.80 10.58
N GLY A 142 24.51 14.35 11.00
CA GLY A 142 23.24 13.65 11.16
C GLY A 142 22.34 13.59 9.93
N ALA A 143 22.70 14.16 8.79
CA ALA A 143 21.79 14.31 7.64
C ALA A 143 21.60 13.05 6.78
N GLY A 144 22.39 11.97 6.96
CA GLY A 144 22.33 10.75 6.12
C GLY A 144 21.38 9.65 6.60
N LYS A 145 21.17 9.50 7.89
CA LYS A 145 20.49 8.32 8.45
C LYS A 145 18.95 8.40 8.52
N GLY A 146 18.34 9.56 8.58
CA GLY A 146 16.89 9.70 8.79
C GLY A 146 16.05 10.05 7.56
N GLY A 147 16.63 10.58 6.51
CA GLY A 147 15.92 11.23 5.40
C GLY A 147 14.99 10.36 4.56
N GLY A 148 15.07 9.03 4.61
CA GLY A 148 14.23 8.16 3.80
C GLY A 148 12.86 7.85 4.40
N ALA A 149 12.80 7.75 5.72
CA ALA A 149 11.55 7.42 6.41
C ALA A 149 10.53 8.57 6.32
N GLY A 150 10.95 9.83 6.47
CA GLY A 150 10.06 10.99 6.39
C GLY A 150 9.53 11.27 5.00
N ILE A 151 10.34 10.94 3.98
CA ILE A 151 9.98 11.18 2.59
C ILE A 151 8.85 10.27 2.12
N GLY A 152 8.89 8.97 2.51
CA GLY A 152 7.80 8.04 2.20
C GLY A 152 6.45 8.50 2.76
N GLY A 153 6.44 9.01 4.01
CA GLY A 153 5.24 9.57 4.61
C GLY A 153 4.76 10.86 3.92
N LEU A 154 5.68 11.78 3.58
CA LEU A 154 5.34 13.01 2.88
C LEU A 154 4.69 12.72 1.52
N VAL A 155 5.32 11.84 0.73
CA VAL A 155 4.80 11.46 -0.59
C VAL A 155 3.45 10.76 -0.49
N ALA A 156 3.31 9.82 0.47
CA ALA A 156 2.05 9.11 0.68
C ALA A 156 0.92 10.08 1.04
N GLY A 157 1.13 10.94 2.04
CA GLY A 157 0.12 11.92 2.46
C GLY A 157 -0.23 12.94 1.38
N THR A 158 0.78 13.46 0.65
CA THR A 158 0.56 14.38 -0.46
C THR A 158 -0.25 13.72 -1.58
N GLY A 159 0.11 12.48 -1.95
CA GLY A 159 -0.59 11.74 -3.00
C GLY A 159 -2.03 11.38 -2.63
N MET A 160 -2.30 11.04 -1.36
CA MET A 160 -3.66 10.80 -0.86
C MET A 160 -4.52 12.08 -0.89
N ALA A 161 -3.93 13.24 -0.59
CA ALA A 161 -4.64 14.51 -0.60
C ALA A 161 -4.90 15.04 -2.02
N LEU A 162 -3.87 15.00 -2.89
CA LEU A 162 -3.94 15.55 -4.24
C LEU A 162 -4.64 14.62 -5.23
N GLY A 163 -4.65 13.30 -5.00
CA GLY A 163 -5.24 12.33 -5.93
C GLY A 163 -6.71 12.62 -6.25
N PRO A 164 -7.63 12.60 -5.27
CA PRO A 164 -9.04 12.89 -5.50
C PRO A 164 -9.29 14.30 -6.04
N LEU A 165 -8.51 15.29 -5.57
CA LEU A 165 -8.63 16.68 -6.03
C LEU A 165 -8.31 16.81 -7.54
N LEU A 166 -7.16 16.26 -7.97
CA LEU A 166 -6.78 16.28 -9.37
C LEU A 166 -7.73 15.44 -10.23
N GLY A 167 -8.19 14.29 -9.71
CA GLY A 167 -9.15 13.45 -10.38
C GLY A 167 -10.47 14.15 -10.63
N GLY A 168 -11.03 14.83 -9.62
CA GLY A 168 -12.25 15.62 -9.74
C GLY A 168 -12.11 16.75 -10.74
N VAL A 169 -11.04 17.56 -10.64
CA VAL A 169 -10.79 18.66 -11.58
C VAL A 169 -10.67 18.17 -13.02
N LEU A 170 -9.97 17.06 -13.25
CA LEU A 170 -9.83 16.48 -14.60
C LEU A 170 -11.15 15.89 -15.11
N ALA A 171 -11.96 15.27 -14.23
CA ALA A 171 -13.26 14.74 -14.59
C ALA A 171 -14.26 15.84 -14.96
N ASP A 172 -14.25 16.98 -14.23
CA ASP A 172 -15.19 18.07 -14.41
C ASP A 172 -14.86 18.98 -15.62
N HIS A 173 -13.56 19.12 -15.97
CA HIS A 173 -13.09 20.08 -16.96
C HIS A 173 -12.45 19.45 -18.19
N ALA A 174 -12.23 18.13 -18.18
CA ALA A 174 -11.61 17.39 -19.28
C ALA A 174 -12.25 15.98 -19.40
N ASP A 175 -11.79 15.18 -20.34
CA ASP A 175 -12.18 13.78 -20.43
C ASP A 175 -11.48 12.96 -19.30
N TRP A 176 -12.17 11.96 -18.73
CA TRP A 176 -11.61 11.06 -17.71
C TRP A 176 -10.30 10.37 -18.18
N ARG A 177 -10.09 10.22 -19.47
CA ARG A 177 -8.88 9.65 -20.07
C ARG A 177 -7.62 10.44 -19.71
N TRP A 178 -7.75 11.74 -19.45
CA TRP A 178 -6.63 12.59 -19.02
C TRP A 178 -6.06 12.21 -17.66
N VAL A 179 -6.82 11.52 -16.82
CA VAL A 179 -6.32 10.95 -15.56
C VAL A 179 -5.16 9.98 -15.82
N PHE A 180 -5.20 9.26 -16.93
CA PHE A 180 -4.13 8.37 -17.37
C PHE A 180 -3.06 9.10 -18.18
N TYR A 181 -3.46 9.96 -19.09
CA TYR A 181 -2.51 10.66 -19.96
C TYR A 181 -1.62 11.65 -19.21
N VAL A 182 -2.04 12.22 -18.09
CA VAL A 182 -1.21 13.11 -17.26
C VAL A 182 0.06 12.41 -16.74
N ASN A 183 0.03 11.10 -16.60
CA ASN A 183 1.19 10.31 -16.21
C ASN A 183 2.28 10.28 -17.28
N LEU A 184 1.93 10.43 -18.57
CA LEU A 184 2.87 10.29 -19.69
C LEU A 184 3.94 11.38 -19.71
N PRO A 185 3.61 12.68 -19.74
CA PRO A 185 4.63 13.73 -19.76
C PRO A 185 5.52 13.69 -18.53
N ILE A 186 4.94 13.50 -17.34
CA ILE A 186 5.69 13.44 -16.08
C ILE A 186 6.60 12.22 -16.07
N GLY A 187 6.06 11.05 -16.42
CA GLY A 187 6.81 9.79 -16.40
C GLY A 187 7.87 9.72 -17.50
N LEU A 188 7.67 10.31 -18.68
CA LEU A 188 8.68 10.42 -19.72
C LEU A 188 9.84 11.33 -19.26
N ALA A 189 9.55 12.45 -18.60
CA ALA A 189 10.56 13.31 -18.02
C ALA A 189 11.37 12.57 -16.93
N VAL A 190 10.67 11.81 -16.06
CA VAL A 190 11.31 10.94 -15.06
C VAL A 190 12.18 9.88 -15.71
N LEU A 191 11.69 9.20 -16.75
CA LEU A 191 12.43 8.15 -17.47
C LEU A 191 13.70 8.72 -18.11
N ALA A 192 13.61 9.85 -18.80
CA ALA A 192 14.74 10.52 -19.43
C ALA A 192 15.77 10.98 -18.39
N ALA A 193 15.33 11.66 -17.34
CA ALA A 193 16.19 12.11 -16.26
C ALA A 193 16.87 10.94 -15.54
N ALA A 194 16.11 9.87 -15.25
CA ALA A 194 16.66 8.65 -14.64
C ALA A 194 17.70 7.98 -15.52
N ALA A 195 17.43 7.86 -16.82
CA ALA A 195 18.38 7.27 -17.78
C ALA A 195 19.71 8.07 -17.84
N ALA A 196 19.63 9.40 -17.79
CA ALA A 196 20.79 10.28 -17.82
C ALA A 196 21.59 10.30 -16.51
N VAL A 197 20.90 10.33 -15.37
CA VAL A 197 21.51 10.68 -14.09
C VAL A 197 21.76 9.48 -13.17
N LEU A 198 20.92 8.42 -13.22
CA LEU A 198 21.09 7.26 -12.35
C LEU A 198 22.31 6.43 -12.76
N LYS A 199 23.45 6.72 -12.13
CA LYS A 199 24.68 5.93 -12.24
C LYS A 199 24.87 5.10 -10.98
N LEU A 200 24.08 4.05 -10.83
CA LEU A 200 24.20 3.10 -9.73
C LEU A 200 25.29 2.06 -10.04
N PRO A 201 25.95 1.50 -9.02
CA PRO A 201 26.91 0.43 -9.22
C PRO A 201 26.28 -0.71 -10.01
N ARG A 202 26.91 -1.10 -11.13
CA ARG A 202 26.51 -2.33 -11.83
C ARG A 202 26.91 -3.52 -10.97
N HIS A 203 25.99 -4.41 -10.78
CA HIS A 203 26.30 -5.68 -10.13
C HIS A 203 27.34 -6.43 -10.99
N ARG A 204 28.55 -6.61 -10.48
CA ARG A 204 29.65 -7.36 -11.12
C ARG A 204 29.72 -8.79 -10.56
N GLY A 205 28.61 -9.36 -10.07
CA GLY A 205 28.55 -10.74 -9.62
C GLY A 205 28.32 -11.73 -10.76
N PRO A 206 28.55 -13.05 -10.54
CA PRO A 206 28.16 -14.07 -11.50
C PRO A 206 26.68 -13.91 -11.85
N ARG A 207 26.34 -14.18 -13.12
CA ARG A 207 24.95 -14.11 -13.61
C ARG A 207 24.08 -15.05 -12.80
N HIS A 208 23.34 -14.49 -11.84
CA HIS A 208 22.36 -15.24 -11.07
C HIS A 208 21.18 -15.64 -11.96
N ARG A 209 20.75 -16.89 -11.84
CA ARG A 209 19.57 -17.39 -12.57
C ARG A 209 18.31 -16.87 -11.85
N ILE A 210 17.39 -16.29 -12.61
CA ILE A 210 16.10 -15.87 -12.07
C ILE A 210 15.20 -17.10 -11.93
N ASP A 211 14.65 -17.33 -10.76
CA ASP A 211 13.69 -18.41 -10.51
C ASP A 211 12.29 -17.98 -11.03
N PHE A 212 12.08 -18.12 -12.35
CA PHE A 212 10.80 -17.83 -12.97
C PHE A 212 9.65 -18.68 -12.42
N LEU A 213 9.93 -19.94 -12.05
CA LEU A 213 8.92 -20.81 -11.46
C LEU A 213 8.51 -20.31 -10.07
N GLY A 214 9.48 -19.95 -9.22
CA GLY A 214 9.21 -19.35 -7.92
C GLY A 214 8.48 -18.02 -8.02
N ALA A 215 8.84 -17.17 -9.02
CA ALA A 215 8.13 -15.91 -9.28
C ALA A 215 6.68 -16.16 -9.75
N GLY A 216 6.47 -17.12 -10.65
CA GLY A 216 5.14 -17.51 -11.11
C GLY A 216 4.27 -18.06 -9.97
N LEU A 217 4.83 -18.89 -9.09
CA LEU A 217 4.12 -19.41 -7.91
C LEU A 217 3.79 -18.30 -6.91
N ALA A 218 4.70 -17.34 -6.68
CA ALA A 218 4.42 -16.18 -5.83
C ALA A 218 3.26 -15.33 -6.41
N ALA A 219 3.31 -15.07 -7.71
CA ALA A 219 2.25 -14.33 -8.40
C ALA A 219 0.91 -15.08 -8.35
N ALA A 220 0.91 -16.37 -8.67
CA ALA A 220 -0.30 -17.21 -8.64
C ALA A 220 -0.90 -17.31 -7.22
N PHE A 221 -0.07 -17.52 -6.20
CA PHE A 221 -0.48 -17.54 -4.81
C PHE A 221 -1.11 -16.20 -4.39
N SER A 222 -0.41 -15.10 -4.66
CA SER A 222 -0.90 -13.75 -4.32
C SER A 222 -2.22 -13.45 -5.03
N THR A 223 -2.32 -13.78 -6.32
CA THR A 223 -3.55 -13.60 -7.10
C THR A 223 -4.69 -14.45 -6.54
N ALA A 224 -4.44 -15.71 -6.23
CA ALA A 224 -5.45 -16.59 -5.65
C ALA A 224 -5.98 -16.06 -4.30
N VAL A 225 -5.07 -15.64 -3.40
CA VAL A 225 -5.45 -15.02 -2.11
C VAL A 225 -6.28 -13.76 -2.33
N LEU A 226 -5.85 -12.88 -3.24
CA LEU A 226 -6.55 -11.63 -3.53
C LEU A 226 -7.93 -11.90 -4.18
N LEU A 227 -8.06 -12.92 -5.04
CA LEU A 227 -9.36 -13.34 -5.58
C LEU A 227 -10.30 -13.89 -4.50
N VAL A 228 -9.76 -14.65 -3.54
CA VAL A 228 -10.55 -15.08 -2.37
C VAL A 228 -11.09 -13.86 -1.63
N THR A 229 -10.30 -12.80 -1.47
CA THR A 229 -10.72 -11.59 -0.76
C THR A 229 -11.71 -10.73 -1.57
N GLU A 230 -11.63 -10.74 -2.89
CA GLU A 230 -12.53 -9.97 -3.75
C GLU A 230 -13.87 -10.68 -3.97
N TRP A 231 -13.86 -12.00 -4.13
CA TRP A 231 -15.07 -12.78 -4.43
C TRP A 231 -15.78 -13.30 -3.20
N GLY A 232 -15.03 -13.61 -2.12
CA GLY A 232 -15.58 -14.22 -0.92
C GLY A 232 -16.53 -13.29 -0.17
N GLY A 233 -17.81 -13.71 -0.05
CA GLY A 233 -18.85 -12.96 0.64
C GLY A 233 -19.42 -11.76 -0.12
N LYS A 234 -18.90 -11.46 -1.33
CA LYS A 234 -19.40 -10.39 -2.22
C LYS A 234 -20.06 -10.99 -3.45
N GLU A 235 -19.26 -11.58 -4.35
CA GLU A 235 -19.70 -12.22 -5.59
C GLU A 235 -20.22 -13.63 -5.33
N TYR A 236 -19.55 -14.38 -4.47
CA TYR A 236 -19.88 -15.75 -4.10
C TYR A 236 -19.94 -15.92 -2.59
N ALA A 237 -20.90 -16.72 -2.11
CA ALA A 237 -20.96 -17.09 -0.69
C ALA A 237 -19.66 -17.79 -0.24
N TRP A 238 -19.23 -17.57 0.98
CA TRP A 238 -18.01 -18.18 1.55
C TRP A 238 -17.98 -19.71 1.46
N GLY A 239 -19.14 -20.37 1.54
CA GLY A 239 -19.29 -21.82 1.39
C GLY A 239 -19.43 -22.30 -0.05
N SER A 240 -19.38 -21.44 -1.06
CA SER A 240 -19.51 -21.83 -2.46
C SER A 240 -18.32 -22.66 -2.94
N PRO A 241 -18.53 -23.61 -3.88
CA PRO A 241 -17.44 -24.40 -4.45
C PRO A 241 -16.34 -23.53 -5.07
N ALA A 242 -16.70 -22.36 -5.63
CA ALA A 242 -15.74 -21.43 -6.22
C ALA A 242 -14.77 -20.85 -5.18
N VAL A 243 -15.30 -20.33 -4.05
CA VAL A 243 -14.47 -19.74 -2.97
C VAL A 243 -13.68 -20.83 -2.25
N LEU A 244 -14.30 -21.98 -1.94
CA LEU A 244 -13.59 -23.11 -1.31
C LEU A 244 -12.48 -23.64 -2.23
N GLY A 245 -12.72 -23.72 -3.54
CA GLY A 245 -11.72 -24.10 -4.54
C GLY A 245 -10.55 -23.10 -4.60
N LEU A 246 -10.84 -21.78 -4.56
CA LEU A 246 -9.81 -20.74 -4.50
C LEU A 246 -9.00 -20.78 -3.20
N ILE A 247 -9.63 -21.03 -2.06
CA ILE A 247 -8.94 -21.22 -0.77
C ILE A 247 -8.01 -22.43 -0.84
N ALA A 248 -8.51 -23.57 -1.33
CA ALA A 248 -7.70 -24.78 -1.50
C ALA A 248 -6.53 -24.55 -2.47
N ALA A 249 -6.79 -23.87 -3.61
CA ALA A 249 -5.75 -23.48 -4.56
C ALA A 249 -4.71 -22.54 -3.91
N SER A 250 -5.14 -21.57 -3.11
CA SER A 250 -4.24 -20.66 -2.40
C SER A 250 -3.32 -21.41 -1.43
N VAL A 251 -3.86 -22.35 -0.67
CA VAL A 251 -3.07 -23.17 0.28
C VAL A 251 -2.09 -24.07 -0.48
N LEU A 252 -2.53 -24.70 -1.57
CA LEU A 252 -1.66 -25.52 -2.43
C LEU A 252 -0.54 -24.69 -3.04
N LEU A 253 -0.88 -23.54 -3.63
CA LEU A 253 0.09 -22.62 -4.26
C LEU A 253 1.10 -22.09 -3.23
N LEU A 254 0.64 -21.78 -2.01
CA LEU A 254 1.55 -21.42 -0.90
C LEU A 254 2.51 -22.58 -0.57
N GLY A 255 2.00 -23.80 -0.45
CA GLY A 255 2.82 -24.97 -0.20
C GLY A 255 3.86 -25.20 -1.29
N LEU A 256 3.46 -25.12 -2.56
CA LEU A 256 4.35 -25.22 -3.72
C LEU A 256 5.37 -24.08 -3.77
N PHE A 257 4.93 -22.86 -3.46
CA PHE A 257 5.83 -21.71 -3.36
C PHE A 257 6.89 -21.93 -2.28
N LEU A 258 6.49 -22.28 -1.05
CA LEU A 258 7.44 -22.52 0.05
C LEU A 258 8.40 -23.69 -0.26
N TRP A 259 7.89 -24.78 -0.83
CA TRP A 259 8.72 -25.88 -1.31
C TRP A 259 9.75 -25.41 -2.34
N ARG A 260 9.31 -24.59 -3.32
CA ARG A 260 10.21 -24.02 -4.33
C ARG A 260 11.24 -23.08 -3.70
N GLN A 261 10.85 -22.22 -2.75
CA GLN A 261 11.80 -21.34 -2.06
C GLN A 261 12.84 -22.12 -1.22
N ALA A 262 12.50 -23.30 -0.72
CA ALA A 262 13.42 -24.16 0.02
C ALA A 262 14.39 -24.93 -0.87
N THR A 263 13.99 -25.26 -2.11
CA THR A 263 14.76 -26.13 -3.03
C THR A 263 15.48 -25.38 -4.14
N ALA A 264 15.06 -24.15 -4.46
CA ALA A 264 15.69 -23.36 -5.50
C ALA A 264 17.10 -22.92 -5.09
N ALA A 265 18.06 -23.04 -6.03
CA ALA A 265 19.42 -22.52 -5.83
C ALA A 265 19.44 -21.02 -5.58
N GLU A 266 18.53 -20.29 -6.22
CA GLU A 266 18.37 -18.82 -6.09
C GLU A 266 16.90 -18.43 -5.96
N PRO A 267 16.32 -18.61 -4.76
CA PRO A 267 14.91 -18.33 -4.52
C PRO A 267 14.56 -16.84 -4.72
N VAL A 268 13.32 -16.58 -5.12
CA VAL A 268 12.77 -15.20 -5.27
C VAL A 268 12.63 -14.53 -3.91
N LEU A 269 12.23 -15.28 -2.89
CA LEU A 269 12.14 -14.83 -1.50
C LEU A 269 12.94 -15.78 -0.60
N PRO A 270 14.25 -15.55 -0.41
CA PRO A 270 15.09 -16.43 0.38
C PRO A 270 14.57 -16.63 1.80
N LEU A 271 14.31 -17.87 2.20
CA LEU A 271 13.85 -18.20 3.56
C LEU A 271 14.88 -17.82 4.63
N SER A 272 16.16 -17.62 4.23
CA SER A 272 17.21 -17.10 5.11
C SER A 272 16.89 -15.72 5.69
N LEU A 273 16.13 -14.86 5.00
CA LEU A 273 15.69 -13.57 5.51
C LEU A 273 14.83 -13.72 6.77
N PHE A 274 14.02 -14.76 6.86
CA PHE A 274 13.17 -15.02 8.04
C PHE A 274 13.95 -15.55 9.24
N ARG A 275 15.20 -15.97 9.04
CA ARG A 275 16.11 -16.34 10.15
C ARG A 275 16.66 -15.10 10.85
N ILE A 276 16.63 -13.94 10.22
CA ILE A 276 17.01 -12.66 10.82
C ILE A 276 15.81 -12.15 11.64
N PRO A 277 15.90 -12.10 12.98
CA PRO A 277 14.73 -11.79 13.83
C PRO A 277 14.10 -10.43 13.53
N VAL A 278 14.93 -9.42 13.19
CA VAL A 278 14.47 -8.07 12.84
C VAL A 278 13.60 -8.10 11.58
N LEU A 279 14.05 -8.79 10.53
CA LEU A 279 13.32 -8.88 9.25
C LEU A 279 12.01 -9.64 9.42
N ARG A 280 12.04 -10.77 10.12
CA ARG A 280 10.85 -11.57 10.40
C ARG A 280 9.77 -10.77 11.13
N ILE A 281 10.17 -10.02 12.16
CA ILE A 281 9.24 -9.17 12.93
C ILE A 281 8.76 -8.00 12.05
N SER A 282 9.63 -7.37 11.26
CA SER A 282 9.26 -6.26 10.37
C SER A 282 8.25 -6.68 9.30
N PHE A 283 8.39 -7.86 8.71
CA PHE A 283 7.43 -8.40 7.75
C PHE A 283 6.06 -8.68 8.41
N ALA A 284 6.06 -9.29 9.60
CA ALA A 284 4.83 -9.54 10.35
C ALA A 284 4.14 -8.23 10.78
N LEU A 285 4.91 -7.25 11.26
CA LEU A 285 4.38 -5.92 11.60
C LEU A 285 3.76 -5.25 10.38
N GLN A 286 4.43 -5.32 9.23
CA GLN A 286 3.93 -4.67 8.02
C GLN A 286 2.66 -5.33 7.49
N ALA A 287 2.50 -6.65 7.63
CA ALA A 287 1.25 -7.34 7.32
C ALA A 287 0.10 -6.86 8.23
N LEU A 288 0.33 -6.78 9.55
CA LEU A 288 -0.68 -6.29 10.50
C LEU A 288 -1.04 -4.81 10.26
N ILE A 289 -0.05 -3.97 9.92
CA ILE A 289 -0.26 -2.57 9.56
C ILE A 289 -1.09 -2.48 8.27
N GLY A 290 -0.78 -3.29 7.26
CA GLY A 290 -1.55 -3.35 6.02
C GLY A 290 -3.02 -3.70 6.29
N THR A 291 -3.26 -4.74 7.12
CA THR A 291 -4.60 -5.15 7.58
C THR A 291 -5.36 -3.99 8.20
N ALA A 292 -4.77 -3.31 9.19
CA ALA A 292 -5.41 -2.22 9.91
C ALA A 292 -5.63 -0.98 9.03
N LEU A 293 -4.66 -0.65 8.16
CA LEU A 293 -4.73 0.53 7.29
C LEU A 293 -5.87 0.44 6.27
N MET A 294 -5.98 -0.70 5.55
CA MET A 294 -7.04 -0.87 4.56
C MET A 294 -8.42 -0.90 5.20
N GLY A 295 -8.57 -1.61 6.31
CA GLY A 295 -9.83 -1.64 7.04
C GLY A 295 -10.27 -0.26 7.50
N SER A 296 -9.37 0.52 8.11
CA SER A 296 -9.73 1.85 8.62
C SER A 296 -10.17 2.80 7.52
N MET A 297 -9.47 2.83 6.39
CA MET A 297 -9.81 3.74 5.29
C MET A 297 -11.20 3.45 4.70
N ILE A 298 -11.48 2.18 4.42
CA ILE A 298 -12.73 1.76 3.77
C ILE A 298 -13.93 2.04 4.70
N TYR A 299 -13.86 1.58 5.95
CA TYR A 299 -15.02 1.62 6.83
C TYR A 299 -15.31 2.99 7.43
N VAL A 300 -14.31 3.86 7.58
CA VAL A 300 -14.56 5.27 7.93
C VAL A 300 -15.33 5.99 6.82
N ILE A 301 -14.94 5.79 5.56
CA ILE A 301 -15.64 6.42 4.44
C ILE A 301 -17.09 5.92 4.37
N ILE A 302 -17.33 4.62 4.50
CA ILE A 302 -18.68 4.06 4.48
C ILE A 302 -19.51 4.56 5.67
N TYR A 303 -18.91 4.66 6.86
CA TYR A 303 -19.57 5.23 8.03
C TYR A 303 -20.00 6.68 7.79
N LEU A 304 -19.11 7.52 7.25
CA LEU A 304 -19.42 8.92 6.97
C LEU A 304 -20.53 9.06 5.93
N GLN A 305 -20.55 8.24 4.90
CA GLN A 305 -21.56 8.28 3.85
C GLN A 305 -22.92 7.73 4.33
N LEU A 306 -22.92 6.56 4.94
CA LEU A 306 -24.15 5.82 5.24
C LEU A 306 -24.80 6.24 6.57
N VAL A 307 -23.99 6.59 7.58
CA VAL A 307 -24.49 6.92 8.92
C VAL A 307 -24.63 8.42 9.10
N ARG A 308 -23.72 9.21 8.50
CA ARG A 308 -23.69 10.66 8.65
C ARG A 308 -24.24 11.41 7.45
N ASP A 309 -24.69 10.69 6.43
CA ASP A 309 -25.25 11.24 5.18
C ASP A 309 -24.35 12.29 4.50
N ILE A 310 -23.00 12.05 4.58
CA ILE A 310 -22.01 12.96 3.99
C ILE A 310 -21.75 12.51 2.56
N ALA A 311 -21.79 13.45 1.62
CA ALA A 311 -21.48 13.16 0.21
C ALA A 311 -20.10 12.49 0.05
N ALA A 312 -19.96 11.62 -0.94
CA ALA A 312 -18.72 10.85 -1.15
C ALA A 312 -17.46 11.73 -1.27
N THR A 313 -17.59 12.89 -1.93
CA THR A 313 -16.51 13.88 -2.07
C THR A 313 -16.09 14.43 -0.71
N ASP A 314 -17.05 14.86 0.10
CA ASP A 314 -16.78 15.42 1.42
C ASP A 314 -16.26 14.37 2.40
N ALA A 315 -16.81 13.14 2.35
CA ALA A 315 -16.31 12.00 3.14
C ALA A 315 -14.82 11.72 2.86
N SER A 316 -14.39 11.86 1.60
CA SER A 316 -12.98 11.70 1.23
C SER A 316 -12.09 12.80 1.81
N LEU A 317 -12.61 14.03 2.02
CA LEU A 317 -11.87 15.11 2.65
C LEU A 317 -11.58 14.84 4.14
N PHE A 318 -12.39 14.01 4.79
CA PHE A 318 -12.12 13.56 6.17
C PHE A 318 -10.87 12.69 6.29
N LEU A 319 -10.32 12.17 5.19
CA LEU A 319 -9.02 11.49 5.20
C LEU A 319 -7.82 12.47 5.23
N LEU A 320 -8.02 13.76 4.96
CA LEU A 320 -6.94 14.76 4.99
C LEU A 320 -6.23 14.87 6.34
N PRO A 321 -6.90 14.87 7.51
CA PRO A 321 -6.22 14.83 8.81
C PRO A 321 -5.28 13.63 8.96
N MET A 322 -5.69 12.45 8.48
CA MET A 322 -4.84 11.26 8.50
C MET A 322 -3.62 11.43 7.58
N ALA A 323 -3.81 11.94 6.36
CA ALA A 323 -2.73 12.22 5.42
C ALA A 323 -1.74 13.26 5.98
N ALA A 324 -2.25 14.32 6.61
CA ALA A 324 -1.45 15.32 7.29
C ALA A 324 -0.65 14.72 8.46
N GLY A 325 -1.30 13.86 9.26
CA GLY A 325 -0.65 13.14 10.36
C GLY A 325 0.50 12.27 9.88
N ILE A 326 0.28 11.48 8.82
CA ILE A 326 1.32 10.63 8.21
C ILE A 326 2.51 11.47 7.74
N SER A 327 2.25 12.58 7.06
CA SER A 327 3.29 13.46 6.49
C SER A 327 4.08 14.15 7.61
N LEU A 328 3.39 14.77 8.55
CA LEU A 328 4.01 15.54 9.63
C LEU A 328 4.90 14.68 10.51
N ILE A 329 4.37 13.57 11.01
CA ILE A 329 5.13 12.70 11.90
C ILE A 329 6.25 11.97 11.17
N GLY A 330 6.07 11.65 9.87
CA GLY A 330 7.12 11.09 9.04
C GLY A 330 8.35 11.99 8.97
N ILE A 331 8.16 13.31 8.82
CA ILE A 331 9.25 14.30 8.86
C ILE A 331 9.90 14.37 10.24
N VAL A 332 9.09 14.40 11.30
CA VAL A 332 9.58 14.48 12.69
C VAL A 332 10.41 13.25 13.03
N THR A 333 9.89 12.05 12.77
CA THR A 333 10.59 10.78 13.06
C THR A 333 11.90 10.66 12.28
N ALA A 334 11.91 11.09 11.01
CA ALA A 334 13.11 11.12 10.20
C ALA A 334 14.20 12.03 10.81
N ARG A 335 13.82 13.22 11.27
CA ARG A 335 14.74 14.17 11.93
C ARG A 335 15.27 13.61 13.27
N LEU A 336 14.39 12.98 14.05
CA LEU A 336 14.78 12.40 15.34
C LEU A 336 15.69 11.18 15.15
N THR A 337 15.41 10.31 14.19
CA THR A 337 16.29 9.19 13.84
C THR A 337 17.66 9.69 13.38
N ALA A 338 17.71 10.76 12.59
CA ALA A 338 18.96 11.40 12.19
C ALA A 338 19.76 11.97 13.38
N ARG A 339 19.08 12.32 14.48
CA ARG A 339 19.69 12.75 15.75
C ARG A 339 20.09 11.60 16.68
N GLY A 340 19.94 10.34 16.25
CA GLY A 340 20.35 9.16 16.99
C GLY A 340 19.25 8.49 17.82
N TRP A 341 17.98 8.91 17.66
CA TRP A 341 16.87 8.19 18.31
C TRP A 341 16.71 6.80 17.72
N SER A 342 16.40 5.83 18.58
CA SER A 342 16.20 4.45 18.14
C SER A 342 14.92 4.30 17.32
N GLN A 343 15.01 3.65 16.17
CA GLN A 343 13.84 3.32 15.33
C GLN A 343 12.80 2.49 16.09
N LYS A 344 13.24 1.66 17.05
CA LYS A 344 12.33 0.87 17.90
C LYS A 344 11.33 1.76 18.65
N VAL A 345 11.75 2.92 19.12
CA VAL A 345 10.85 3.85 19.84
C VAL A 345 9.68 4.22 18.94
N PHE A 346 9.95 4.58 17.69
CA PHE A 346 8.90 4.98 16.74
C PHE A 346 8.02 3.80 16.32
N VAL A 347 8.58 2.58 16.21
CA VAL A 347 7.76 1.40 15.93
C VAL A 347 6.83 1.07 17.10
N VAL A 348 7.30 1.15 18.33
CA VAL A 348 6.48 0.90 19.53
C VAL A 348 5.44 2.01 19.73
N THR A 349 5.84 3.28 19.69
CA THR A 349 4.90 4.41 19.87
C THR A 349 3.89 4.49 18.72
N GLY A 350 4.33 4.24 17.47
CA GLY A 350 3.44 4.22 16.30
C GLY A 350 2.36 3.14 16.40
N THR A 351 2.73 1.92 16.80
CA THR A 351 1.75 0.84 17.01
C THR A 351 0.80 1.13 18.16
N ALA A 352 1.29 1.70 19.28
CA ALA A 352 0.47 2.08 20.41
C ALA A 352 -0.54 3.19 20.06
N VAL A 353 -0.08 4.24 19.37
CA VAL A 353 -0.92 5.35 18.91
C VAL A 353 -1.97 4.86 17.90
N SER A 354 -1.59 3.99 16.95
CA SER A 354 -2.55 3.40 16.00
C SER A 354 -3.58 2.53 16.71
N ALA A 355 -3.19 1.73 17.69
CA ALA A 355 -4.10 0.91 18.49
C ALA A 355 -5.11 1.79 19.26
N ALA A 356 -4.64 2.88 19.88
CA ALA A 356 -5.49 3.84 20.58
C ALA A 356 -6.48 4.52 19.62
N ALA A 357 -6.00 4.98 18.46
CA ALA A 357 -6.85 5.59 17.44
C ALA A 357 -7.96 4.64 16.95
N MET A 358 -7.60 3.37 16.68
CA MET A 358 -8.57 2.34 16.32
C MET A 358 -9.56 2.05 17.45
N GLY A 359 -9.08 2.07 18.70
CA GLY A 359 -9.95 1.94 19.90
C GLY A 359 -10.96 3.08 19.98
N ILE A 360 -10.58 4.33 19.67
CA ILE A 360 -11.51 5.46 19.59
C ILE A 360 -12.51 5.25 18.45
N LEU A 361 -12.07 4.83 17.27
CA LEU A 361 -12.95 4.53 16.15
C LEU A 361 -13.89 3.33 16.43
N ALA A 362 -13.55 2.44 17.34
CA ALA A 362 -14.41 1.34 17.78
C ALA A 362 -15.52 1.78 18.75
N THR A 363 -15.61 3.06 19.11
CA THR A 363 -16.64 3.64 19.98
C THR A 363 -17.51 4.68 19.26
N LEU A 364 -17.56 4.63 17.92
CA LEU A 364 -18.38 5.54 17.13
C LEU A 364 -19.86 5.23 17.34
N GLY A 365 -20.65 6.28 17.62
CA GLY A 365 -22.11 6.18 17.66
C GLY A 365 -22.75 6.82 16.43
N THR A 366 -24.09 6.76 16.37
CA THR A 366 -24.86 7.48 15.34
C THR A 366 -24.67 9.00 15.42
N ASP A 367 -24.44 9.54 16.61
CA ASP A 367 -24.38 10.97 16.90
C ASP A 367 -22.98 11.47 17.29
N THR A 368 -21.95 10.63 17.13
CA THR A 368 -20.57 11.02 17.45
C THR A 368 -20.16 12.27 16.66
N GLY A 369 -19.66 13.29 17.35
CA GLY A 369 -19.23 14.51 16.70
C GLY A 369 -18.15 14.26 15.63
N LEU A 370 -18.29 14.87 14.46
CA LEU A 370 -17.36 14.69 13.34
C LEU A 370 -15.91 15.08 13.69
N TRP A 371 -15.73 15.99 14.66
CA TRP A 371 -14.41 16.35 15.16
C TRP A 371 -13.69 15.18 15.85
N VAL A 372 -14.44 14.26 16.50
CA VAL A 372 -13.88 13.04 17.10
C VAL A 372 -13.35 12.12 16.01
N VAL A 373 -14.11 11.95 14.92
CA VAL A 373 -13.67 11.14 13.75
C VAL A 373 -12.41 11.76 13.15
N GLY A 374 -12.38 13.07 12.92
CA GLY A 374 -11.23 13.80 12.40
C GLY A 374 -10.00 13.69 13.31
N ALA A 375 -10.19 13.83 14.65
CA ALA A 375 -9.11 13.69 15.62
C ALA A 375 -8.57 12.23 15.67
N ALA A 376 -9.45 11.23 15.62
CA ALA A 376 -9.06 9.83 15.57
C ALA A 376 -8.28 9.50 14.29
N LEU A 377 -8.71 10.05 13.14
CA LEU A 377 -8.00 9.90 11.86
C LEU A 377 -6.63 10.61 11.88
N LEU A 378 -6.53 11.79 12.47
CA LEU A 378 -5.24 12.47 12.67
C LEU A 378 -4.31 11.61 13.53
N LEU A 379 -4.81 11.11 14.65
CA LEU A 379 -4.07 10.24 15.56
C LEU A 379 -3.62 8.96 14.86
N LEU A 380 -4.50 8.37 14.05
CA LEU A 380 -4.18 7.20 13.23
C LEU A 380 -3.07 7.50 12.21
N GLY A 381 -3.13 8.67 11.57
CA GLY A 381 -2.09 9.17 10.69
C GLY A 381 -0.76 9.37 11.39
N LEU A 382 -0.76 9.94 12.61
CA LEU A 382 0.43 10.06 13.45
C LEU A 382 1.00 8.68 13.83
N GLY A 383 0.17 7.67 14.05
CA GLY A 383 0.61 6.30 14.30
C GLY A 383 1.26 5.67 13.07
N PHE A 384 0.53 5.58 11.95
CA PHE A 384 1.01 4.94 10.73
C PHE A 384 2.21 5.64 10.11
N GLY A 385 2.30 6.97 10.17
CA GLY A 385 3.42 7.74 9.64
C GLY A 385 4.75 7.41 10.34
N GLN A 386 4.70 7.02 11.63
CA GLN A 386 5.87 6.49 12.33
C GLN A 386 6.28 5.11 11.82
N LEU A 387 5.33 4.26 11.45
CA LEU A 387 5.57 2.86 11.13
C LEU A 387 6.07 2.67 9.70
N LEU A 388 5.40 3.28 8.72
CA LEU A 388 5.62 3.01 7.30
C LEU A 388 7.07 3.26 6.86
N GLY A 389 7.66 4.40 7.27
CA GLY A 389 9.02 4.76 6.91
C GLY A 389 10.07 4.01 7.73
N GLN A 390 9.86 3.89 9.05
CA GLN A 390 10.84 3.31 9.96
C GLN A 390 11.03 1.80 9.74
N LEU A 391 9.96 1.05 9.47
CA LEU A 391 10.05 -0.39 9.21
C LEU A 391 10.77 -0.68 7.89
N ILE A 392 10.55 0.13 6.85
CA ILE A 392 11.28 -0.01 5.58
C ILE A 392 12.76 0.27 5.80
N GLN A 393 13.09 1.37 6.49
CA GLN A 393 14.48 1.72 6.78
C GLN A 393 15.17 0.63 7.62
N LEU A 394 14.52 0.16 8.68
CA LEU A 394 15.02 -0.91 9.53
C LEU A 394 15.26 -2.21 8.75
N THR A 395 14.35 -2.53 7.82
CA THR A 395 14.51 -3.68 6.91
C THR A 395 15.73 -3.50 6.02
N GLN A 396 15.91 -2.33 5.43
CA GLN A 396 17.06 -2.04 4.56
C GLN A 396 18.39 -2.06 5.31
N GLU A 397 18.44 -1.56 6.54
CA GLU A 397 19.65 -1.57 7.37
C GLU A 397 20.01 -2.97 7.91
N SER A 398 19.01 -3.84 8.08
CA SER A 398 19.19 -5.21 8.60
C SER A 398 19.37 -6.26 7.51
N ALA A 399 19.07 -5.91 6.26
CA ALA A 399 19.16 -6.84 5.13
C ALA A 399 20.62 -7.05 4.68
N PRO A 400 21.00 -8.28 4.30
CA PRO A 400 22.27 -8.50 3.63
C PRO A 400 22.38 -7.66 2.35
N PRO A 401 23.52 -7.02 2.04
CA PRO A 401 23.65 -6.14 0.88
C PRO A 401 23.25 -6.77 -0.46
N ARG A 402 23.46 -8.10 -0.61
CA ARG A 402 23.07 -8.86 -1.80
C ARG A 402 21.58 -9.17 -1.90
N GLN A 403 20.80 -8.95 -0.85
CA GLN A 403 19.37 -9.23 -0.76
C GLN A 403 18.55 -7.97 -0.40
N LEU A 404 19.13 -6.80 -0.59
CA LEU A 404 18.50 -5.51 -0.28
C LEU A 404 17.22 -5.30 -1.08
N GLY A 405 17.23 -5.65 -2.36
CA GLY A 405 16.07 -5.58 -3.24
C GLY A 405 14.94 -6.45 -2.75
N VAL A 406 15.23 -7.74 -2.54
CA VAL A 406 14.22 -8.71 -2.05
C VAL A 406 13.67 -8.31 -0.67
N ALA A 407 14.51 -7.88 0.27
CA ALA A 407 14.04 -7.46 1.59
C ALA A 407 13.13 -6.22 1.51
N THR A 408 13.50 -5.22 0.68
CA THR A 408 12.73 -3.98 0.51
C THR A 408 11.40 -4.22 -0.20
N THR A 409 11.35 -5.08 -1.22
CA THR A 409 10.09 -5.40 -1.89
C THR A 409 9.25 -6.37 -1.07
N GLY A 410 9.91 -7.28 -0.33
CA GLY A 410 9.25 -8.22 0.58
C GLY A 410 8.42 -7.52 1.65
N ILE A 411 8.93 -6.45 2.26
CA ILE A 411 8.15 -5.71 3.28
C ILE A 411 6.89 -5.09 2.68
N ARG A 412 6.95 -4.60 1.43
CA ARG A 412 5.78 -4.07 0.71
C ARG A 412 4.81 -5.17 0.30
N PHE A 413 5.34 -6.34 -0.10
CA PHE A 413 4.54 -7.52 -0.40
C PHE A 413 3.69 -7.94 0.80
N PHE A 414 4.30 -8.05 1.99
CA PHE A 414 3.56 -8.40 3.21
C PHE A 414 2.56 -7.33 3.61
N GLN A 415 2.83 -6.05 3.37
CA GLN A 415 1.86 -4.97 3.57
C GLN A 415 0.64 -5.13 2.68
N SER A 416 0.85 -5.34 1.37
CA SER A 416 -0.24 -5.49 0.40
C SER A 416 -1.07 -6.74 0.69
N LEU A 417 -0.40 -7.87 0.98
CA LEU A 417 -1.07 -9.12 1.32
C LEU A 417 -1.89 -8.99 2.61
N GLY A 418 -1.31 -8.36 3.63
CA GLY A 418 -2.01 -8.06 4.88
C GLY A 418 -3.22 -7.15 4.67
N GLY A 419 -3.07 -6.12 3.83
CA GLY A 419 -4.17 -5.22 3.48
C GLY A 419 -5.35 -5.94 2.82
N ALA A 420 -5.06 -6.81 1.87
CA ALA A 420 -6.08 -7.61 1.20
C ALA A 420 -6.80 -8.57 2.14
N LEU A 421 -6.03 -9.33 2.93
CA LEU A 421 -6.61 -10.23 3.95
C LEU A 421 -7.43 -9.46 4.98
N GLY A 422 -6.95 -8.27 5.39
CA GLY A 422 -7.66 -7.40 6.31
C GLY A 422 -8.99 -6.90 5.76
N ALA A 423 -9.00 -6.43 4.53
CA ALA A 423 -10.22 -5.97 3.86
C ALA A 423 -11.30 -7.08 3.81
N SER A 424 -10.90 -8.30 3.48
CA SER A 424 -11.80 -9.47 3.45
C SER A 424 -12.30 -9.88 4.84
N LEU A 425 -11.36 -10.00 5.81
CA LEU A 425 -11.69 -10.34 7.18
C LEU A 425 -12.69 -9.34 7.77
N PHE A 426 -12.42 -8.05 7.63
CA PHE A 426 -13.28 -6.99 8.16
C PHE A 426 -14.63 -6.92 7.42
N GLY A 427 -14.65 -7.18 6.11
CA GLY A 427 -15.90 -7.32 5.36
C GLY A 427 -16.77 -8.46 5.89
N THR A 428 -16.15 -9.59 6.18
CA THR A 428 -16.86 -10.75 6.76
C THR A 428 -17.37 -10.45 8.17
N VAL A 429 -16.54 -9.81 9.01
CA VAL A 429 -16.96 -9.40 10.36
C VAL A 429 -18.14 -8.44 10.29
N LEU A 430 -18.06 -7.43 9.43
CA LEU A 430 -19.14 -6.46 9.24
C LEU A 430 -20.44 -7.18 8.82
N ALA A 431 -20.38 -8.02 7.79
CA ALA A 431 -21.55 -8.72 7.28
C ALA A 431 -22.19 -9.62 8.35
N ARG A 432 -21.40 -10.39 9.09
CA ARG A 432 -21.88 -11.29 10.15
C ARG A 432 -22.53 -10.55 11.32
N VAL A 433 -21.90 -9.45 11.77
CA VAL A 433 -22.44 -8.65 12.88
C VAL A 433 -23.70 -7.91 12.44
N TYR A 434 -23.72 -7.40 11.20
CA TYR A 434 -24.91 -6.77 10.64
C TYR A 434 -26.08 -7.75 10.48
N GLU A 435 -25.82 -8.96 9.97
CA GLU A 435 -26.83 -10.03 9.85
C GLU A 435 -27.42 -10.43 11.20
N ALA A 436 -26.59 -10.47 12.25
CA ALA A 436 -27.02 -10.84 13.61
C ALA A 436 -27.83 -9.75 14.33
N LYS A 437 -27.62 -8.45 13.99
CA LYS A 437 -28.22 -7.31 14.73
C LYS A 437 -29.19 -6.47 13.89
N GLY A 438 -29.17 -6.63 12.57
CA GLY A 438 -29.96 -5.84 11.63
C GLY A 438 -31.38 -6.39 11.45
N PRO A 439 -32.23 -5.64 10.72
CA PRO A 439 -33.62 -6.00 10.44
C PRO A 439 -33.74 -7.12 9.39
N GLY A 440 -32.66 -7.77 9.00
CA GLY A 440 -32.58 -8.75 7.93
C GLY A 440 -32.10 -8.15 6.58
N GLY A 441 -31.49 -9.01 5.73
CA GLY A 441 -30.91 -8.57 4.44
C GLY A 441 -29.49 -8.04 4.56
N SER A 442 -28.94 -7.52 3.45
CA SER A 442 -27.57 -7.02 3.42
C SER A 442 -27.50 -5.51 3.73
N ALA A 443 -26.36 -5.07 4.24
CA ALA A 443 -26.09 -3.65 4.53
C ALA A 443 -26.22 -2.73 3.28
N SER A 444 -26.07 -3.28 2.08
CA SER A 444 -26.26 -2.53 0.82
C SER A 444 -27.70 -2.05 0.59
N ARG A 445 -28.68 -2.60 1.29
CA ARG A 445 -30.11 -2.24 1.17
C ARG A 445 -30.55 -1.19 2.18
N ILE A 446 -29.68 -0.70 3.05
CA ILE A 446 -30.02 0.28 4.11
C ILE A 446 -30.68 1.52 3.52
N ALA A 447 -30.17 2.04 2.41
CA ALA A 447 -30.72 3.22 1.74
C ALA A 447 -32.18 3.04 1.20
N ALA A 448 -32.61 1.80 0.99
CA ALA A 448 -33.95 1.49 0.53
C ALA A 448 -34.98 1.30 1.69
N LEU A 449 -34.51 1.29 2.94
CA LEU A 449 -35.34 1.15 4.12
C LEU A 449 -35.88 2.52 4.56
N SER A 450 -37.00 2.53 5.26
CA SER A 450 -37.64 3.76 5.80
C SER A 450 -38.14 3.53 7.23
N GLY A 451 -38.32 4.63 7.96
CA GLY A 451 -38.90 4.62 9.30
C GLY A 451 -38.03 3.85 10.33
N GLU A 452 -38.66 3.04 11.15
CA GLU A 452 -38.02 2.32 12.24
C GLU A 452 -37.03 1.27 11.77
N ALA A 453 -37.31 0.60 10.63
CA ALA A 453 -36.41 -0.36 10.01
C ALA A 453 -35.09 0.28 9.55
N HIS A 454 -35.14 1.50 9.00
CA HIS A 454 -33.95 2.26 8.65
C HIS A 454 -33.11 2.60 9.90
N THR A 455 -33.76 3.08 10.97
CA THR A 455 -33.07 3.44 12.22
C THR A 455 -32.40 2.21 12.86
N GLN A 456 -33.08 1.05 12.86
CA GLN A 456 -32.52 -0.20 13.36
C GLN A 456 -31.33 -0.66 12.49
N ALA A 457 -31.46 -0.56 11.17
CA ALA A 457 -30.39 -0.93 10.23
C ALA A 457 -29.14 -0.05 10.43
N ILE A 458 -29.29 1.26 10.61
CA ILE A 458 -28.19 2.19 10.90
C ILE A 458 -27.51 1.82 12.23
N ARG A 459 -28.25 1.56 13.30
CA ARG A 459 -27.66 1.14 14.59
C ARG A 459 -26.91 -0.18 14.48
N ALA A 460 -27.46 -1.17 13.76
CA ALA A 460 -26.80 -2.44 13.50
C ALA A 460 -25.51 -2.25 12.68
N PHE A 461 -25.55 -1.35 11.69
CA PHE A 461 -24.38 -1.04 10.88
C PHE A 461 -23.26 -0.36 11.71
N VAL A 462 -23.60 0.62 12.54
CA VAL A 462 -22.63 1.28 13.45
C VAL A 462 -21.99 0.23 14.36
N SER A 463 -22.79 -0.66 15.00
CA SER A 463 -22.23 -1.73 15.82
C SER A 463 -21.33 -2.70 15.04
N SER A 464 -21.60 -2.91 13.76
CA SER A 464 -20.76 -3.74 12.89
C SER A 464 -19.42 -3.04 12.59
N VAL A 465 -19.44 -1.75 12.30
CA VAL A 465 -18.25 -0.93 12.07
C VAL A 465 -17.39 -0.83 13.34
N ASP A 466 -18.01 -0.64 14.51
CA ASP A 466 -17.32 -0.63 15.80
C ASP A 466 -16.59 -1.96 16.04
N THR A 467 -17.23 -3.09 15.73
CA THR A 467 -16.61 -4.41 15.84
C THR A 467 -15.43 -4.55 14.89
N VAL A 468 -15.51 -4.03 13.66
CA VAL A 468 -14.40 -4.01 12.69
C VAL A 468 -13.22 -3.21 13.25
N PHE A 469 -13.47 -2.00 13.79
CA PHE A 469 -12.41 -1.20 14.39
C PHE A 469 -11.83 -1.82 15.66
N ALA A 470 -12.64 -2.52 16.46
CA ALA A 470 -12.15 -3.30 17.60
C ALA A 470 -11.21 -4.43 17.16
N CYS A 471 -11.56 -5.15 16.09
CA CYS A 471 -10.66 -6.16 15.48
C CYS A 471 -9.37 -5.52 14.96
N ALA A 472 -9.45 -4.38 14.31
CA ALA A 472 -8.28 -3.64 13.81
C ALA A 472 -7.40 -3.14 14.98
N ALA A 473 -8.01 -2.67 16.08
CA ALA A 473 -7.30 -2.32 17.31
C ALA A 473 -6.60 -3.56 17.90
N GLY A 474 -7.26 -4.72 17.92
CA GLY A 474 -6.66 -6.00 18.35
C GLY A 474 -5.45 -6.38 17.49
N ALA A 475 -5.53 -6.21 16.18
CA ALA A 475 -4.39 -6.43 15.28
C ALA A 475 -3.23 -5.46 15.60
N MET A 476 -3.52 -4.19 15.91
CA MET A 476 -2.49 -3.21 16.29
C MET A 476 -1.92 -3.47 17.70
N VAL A 477 -2.70 -4.01 18.63
CA VAL A 477 -2.19 -4.48 19.93
C VAL A 477 -1.25 -5.68 19.74
N LEU A 478 -1.59 -6.62 18.87
CA LEU A 478 -0.70 -7.72 18.50
C LEU A 478 0.60 -7.18 17.87
N ALA A 479 0.48 -6.19 16.98
CA ALA A 479 1.63 -5.50 16.41
C ALA A 479 2.48 -4.82 17.48
N LEU A 480 1.88 -4.19 18.50
CA LEU A 480 2.58 -3.60 19.63
C LEU A 480 3.38 -4.65 20.42
N LEU A 481 2.79 -5.79 20.70
CA LEU A 481 3.46 -6.89 21.40
C LEU A 481 4.69 -7.41 20.61
N LEU A 482 4.57 -7.49 19.28
CA LEU A 482 5.69 -7.83 18.40
C LEU A 482 6.74 -6.71 18.36
N ALA A 483 6.32 -5.45 18.31
CA ALA A 483 7.21 -4.28 18.29
C ALA A 483 8.07 -4.18 19.56
N VAL A 484 7.51 -4.48 20.72
CA VAL A 484 8.26 -4.51 21.99
C VAL A 484 9.37 -5.57 21.95
N ARG A 485 9.12 -6.73 21.31
CA ARG A 485 10.11 -7.81 21.14
C ARG A 485 11.17 -7.51 20.08
N LEU A 486 11.02 -6.44 19.31
CA LEU A 486 11.98 -6.04 18.29
C LEU A 486 13.33 -5.69 18.93
N ARG A 487 14.37 -6.39 18.51
CA ARG A 487 15.76 -6.12 18.94
C ARG A 487 16.48 -5.40 17.80
N VAL A 488 16.54 -4.08 17.89
CA VAL A 488 17.31 -3.28 16.93
C VAL A 488 18.78 -3.33 17.34
N PRO A 489 19.72 -3.65 16.44
CA PRO A 489 21.13 -3.53 16.73
C PRO A 489 21.43 -2.10 17.21
N ARG A 490 22.17 -1.96 18.28
CA ARG A 490 22.63 -0.62 18.72
C ARG A 490 23.58 -0.09 17.67
N PRO A 491 23.46 1.20 17.30
CA PRO A 491 24.35 1.83 16.32
C PRO A 491 25.82 1.80 16.72
#